data_c0c1ed9dab177bb5b0bf6be65556946e
#
_entry.id   c0c1ed9dab177bb5b0bf6be65556946e
#
_cell.length_a   1.000
_cell.length_b   1.000
_cell.length_c   1.000
_cell.angle_alpha   90.00
_cell.angle_beta   90.00
_cell.angle_gamma   90.00
#
_symmetry.space_group_name_H-M   'P 1'
#
loop_
_entity.id
_entity.type
_entity.pdbx_description
1 polymer ?
#
loop_
_entity_poly.entity_id
_entity_poly.type
_entity_poly.pdbx_seq_one_letter_code
_entity_poly.pdbx_strand_id
1 'polypeptide(L)'
;MQTGAIDAPKRLEDLHVRRDLVASLLLRTLAFSDQLSGAALETRLGLPFETLLPIIEEFQKTQLMDTLGFSNEPAVEGRPIPVRMNYTVSSAGRQRAAEMSSVQTRYLGPCPVNFEDYLSLVRSQVTGKANVTDSALKKALGTLELEQHVIDQIGGAMVSRASLFIFGAPGNGKSTITERMALLMGAPIEIPHAVSIGDEIIRVIDPVYHKIAEGEQPIDRRLVKVERPVVVAGGELKLQQLDLTYDASNRYYEAPLQWKANAGVFVIDDFGRQEVPPMRLLNRFIVPMEKKVDYLDLSASGRKIELPFLCQVVFSTNLSPTELVDEAFLRRMAYKIGVGNPSPEAFGRILRYECDRQGVAFDEKAIGYLLNNLYGKKPLRGSHPRALIARLVDLANYRQEPPKLSPQTLKEAFDACFNPALGSLTEDDWARPAIN
;
A
#
# COMPACT_ATOMS: atom_id res chain seq x y z
N MET A 1 -7.93 19.43 21.42
CA MET A 1 -8.70 18.74 20.36
C MET A 1 -8.45 17.26 20.57
N GLN A 2 -9.49 16.52 20.88
CA GLN A 2 -9.38 15.08 21.11
C GLN A 2 -8.80 14.44 19.85
N THR A 3 -7.70 13.75 20.00
CA THR A 3 -7.16 12.83 18.98
C THR A 3 -8.27 11.80 18.73
N GLY A 4 -8.68 11.60 17.48
CA GLY A 4 -9.72 10.65 17.12
C GLY A 4 -9.29 9.18 17.27
N ALA A 5 -8.59 8.87 18.34
CA ALA A 5 -8.27 7.50 18.73
C ALA A 5 -9.58 6.80 19.15
N ILE A 6 -9.83 5.64 18.61
CA ILE A 6 -10.89 4.75 19.11
C ILE A 6 -10.33 4.15 20.39
N ASP A 7 -10.99 4.41 21.51
CA ASP A 7 -10.65 3.76 22.79
C ASP A 7 -10.99 2.27 22.71
N ALA A 8 -10.17 1.44 23.37
CA ALA A 8 -10.48 0.02 23.47
C ALA A 8 -11.84 -0.16 24.16
N PRO A 9 -12.77 -0.94 23.57
CA PRO A 9 -14.12 -1.08 24.10
C PRO A 9 -14.10 -1.78 25.46
N LYS A 10 -14.82 -1.21 26.43
CA LYS A 10 -14.95 -1.77 27.78
C LYS A 10 -16.19 -2.66 27.92
N ARG A 11 -17.20 -2.46 27.08
CA ARG A 11 -18.47 -3.20 27.07
C ARG A 11 -18.82 -3.59 25.63
N LEU A 12 -19.72 -4.55 25.48
CA LEU A 12 -20.24 -4.99 24.17
C LEU A 12 -20.93 -3.85 23.42
N GLU A 13 -21.62 -2.97 24.14
CA GLU A 13 -22.36 -1.83 23.57
C GLU A 13 -21.40 -0.80 22.94
N ASP A 14 -20.21 -0.67 23.47
CA ASP A 14 -19.17 0.29 22.98
C ASP A 14 -18.63 -0.14 21.61
N LEU A 15 -18.89 -1.38 21.16
CA LEU A 15 -18.45 -1.89 19.87
C LEU A 15 -19.24 -1.32 18.70
N HIS A 16 -20.49 -0.86 18.93
CA HIS A 16 -21.45 -0.52 17.86
C HIS A 16 -21.61 -1.61 16.79
N VAL A 17 -21.21 -2.84 17.13
CA VAL A 17 -21.31 -4.04 16.30
C VAL A 17 -22.37 -4.95 16.88
N ARG A 18 -23.12 -5.65 16.04
CA ARG A 18 -24.17 -6.57 16.50
C ARG A 18 -23.60 -7.65 17.41
N ARG A 19 -24.27 -7.88 18.55
CA ARG A 19 -23.87 -8.87 19.56
C ARG A 19 -23.76 -10.28 18.98
N ASP A 20 -24.69 -10.66 18.10
CA ASP A 20 -24.71 -11.98 17.46
C ASP A 20 -23.51 -12.20 16.51
N LEU A 21 -23.00 -11.15 15.87
CA LEU A 21 -21.77 -11.21 15.07
C LEU A 21 -20.57 -11.49 15.97
N VAL A 22 -20.44 -10.81 17.11
CA VAL A 22 -19.33 -11.03 18.08
C VAL A 22 -19.43 -12.43 18.67
N ALA A 23 -20.63 -12.86 19.05
CA ALA A 23 -20.89 -14.20 19.58
C ALA A 23 -20.53 -15.30 18.58
N SER A 24 -20.95 -15.14 17.32
CA SER A 24 -20.61 -16.05 16.23
C SER A 24 -19.10 -16.11 15.98
N LEU A 25 -18.42 -14.97 15.98
CA LEU A 25 -16.98 -14.89 15.80
C LEU A 25 -16.22 -15.61 16.91
N LEU A 26 -16.62 -15.40 18.18
CA LEU A 26 -16.03 -16.06 19.34
C LEU A 26 -16.20 -17.57 19.27
N LEU A 27 -17.44 -18.06 19.05
CA LEU A 27 -17.71 -19.48 19.01
C LEU A 27 -16.97 -20.19 17.87
N ARG A 28 -16.91 -19.58 16.69
CA ARG A 28 -16.18 -20.13 15.54
C ARG A 28 -14.68 -20.09 15.75
N THR A 29 -14.12 -19.01 16.33
CA THR A 29 -12.69 -18.92 16.64
C THR A 29 -12.27 -20.02 17.60
N LEU A 30 -13.08 -20.31 18.61
CA LEU A 30 -12.82 -21.39 19.56
C LEU A 30 -12.99 -22.76 18.91
N ALA A 31 -14.03 -22.95 18.09
CA ALA A 31 -14.27 -24.23 17.40
C ALA A 31 -13.15 -24.59 16.42
N PHE A 32 -12.55 -23.60 15.78
CA PHE A 32 -11.41 -23.79 14.86
C PHE A 32 -10.10 -24.15 15.57
N SER A 33 -9.97 -23.82 16.85
CA SER A 33 -8.71 -23.92 17.61
C SER A 33 -8.72 -25.03 18.65
N ASP A 34 -9.79 -25.80 18.77
CA ASP A 34 -10.05 -26.84 19.77
C ASP A 34 -10.05 -26.30 21.22
N GLN A 35 -9.03 -25.58 21.62
CA GLN A 35 -8.86 -25.02 22.96
C GLN A 35 -8.11 -23.70 22.91
N LEU A 36 -8.58 -22.69 23.65
CA LEU A 36 -7.90 -21.39 23.81
C LEU A 36 -7.98 -20.91 25.27
N SER A 37 -6.94 -20.25 25.77
CA SER A 37 -7.03 -19.48 27.00
C SER A 37 -7.85 -18.19 26.80
N GLY A 38 -8.37 -17.62 27.90
CA GLY A 38 -9.03 -16.32 27.83
C GLY A 38 -8.12 -15.22 27.25
N ALA A 39 -6.83 -15.25 27.58
CA ALA A 39 -5.84 -14.32 27.01
C ALA A 39 -5.62 -14.55 25.50
N ALA A 40 -5.65 -15.82 25.05
CA ALA A 40 -5.57 -16.14 23.64
C ALA A 40 -6.84 -15.71 22.88
N LEU A 41 -8.02 -15.83 23.48
CA LEU A 41 -9.26 -15.30 22.91
C LEU A 41 -9.22 -13.79 22.76
N GLU A 42 -8.78 -13.08 23.83
CA GLU A 42 -8.56 -11.63 23.79
C GLU A 42 -7.65 -11.21 22.62
N THR A 43 -6.53 -11.90 22.47
CA THR A 43 -5.57 -11.61 21.41
C THR A 43 -6.13 -11.88 20.03
N ARG A 44 -6.81 -13.01 19.82
CA ARG A 44 -7.35 -13.39 18.50
C ARG A 44 -8.53 -12.53 18.07
N LEU A 45 -9.38 -12.14 19.04
CA LEU A 45 -10.55 -11.31 18.76
C LEU A 45 -10.24 -9.80 18.83
N GLY A 46 -9.06 -9.43 19.35
CA GLY A 46 -8.68 -8.03 19.52
C GLY A 46 -9.56 -7.28 20.53
N LEU A 47 -10.23 -7.99 21.42
CA LEU A 47 -11.16 -7.42 22.42
C LEU A 47 -10.68 -7.70 23.83
N PRO A 48 -10.82 -6.76 24.77
CA PRO A 48 -10.62 -7.02 26.19
C PRO A 48 -11.49 -8.21 26.64
N PHE A 49 -10.95 -9.05 27.51
CA PHE A 49 -11.68 -10.24 27.97
C PHE A 49 -12.99 -9.90 28.69
N GLU A 50 -13.00 -8.79 29.43
CA GLU A 50 -14.17 -8.27 30.12
C GLU A 50 -15.33 -7.98 29.15
N THR A 51 -15.01 -7.55 27.92
CA THR A 51 -16.00 -7.32 26.86
C THR A 51 -16.59 -8.65 26.34
N LEU A 52 -15.82 -9.73 26.37
CA LEU A 52 -16.25 -11.07 25.92
C LEU A 52 -17.01 -11.84 27.01
N LEU A 53 -16.77 -11.53 28.27
CA LEU A 53 -17.28 -12.27 29.43
C LEU A 53 -18.80 -12.53 29.39
N PRO A 54 -19.66 -11.56 29.06
CA PRO A 54 -21.11 -11.79 28.99
C PRO A 54 -21.53 -12.84 27.95
N ILE A 55 -20.78 -12.94 26.85
CA ILE A 55 -21.02 -13.95 25.81
C ILE A 55 -20.51 -15.33 26.26
N ILE A 56 -19.33 -15.35 26.89
CA ILE A 56 -18.74 -16.57 27.43
C ILE A 56 -19.67 -17.21 28.48
N GLU A 57 -20.16 -16.41 29.44
CA GLU A 57 -21.11 -16.87 30.46
C GLU A 57 -22.43 -17.40 29.87
N GLU A 58 -22.93 -16.74 28.81
CA GLU A 58 -24.12 -17.23 28.09
C GLU A 58 -23.83 -18.57 27.41
N PHE A 59 -22.70 -18.73 26.75
CA PHE A 59 -22.32 -19.99 26.10
C PHE A 59 -22.08 -21.12 27.10
N GLN A 60 -21.57 -20.83 28.28
CA GLN A 60 -21.46 -21.81 29.36
C GLN A 60 -22.86 -22.22 29.90
N LYS A 61 -23.73 -21.26 30.16
CA LYS A 61 -25.12 -21.54 30.59
C LYS A 61 -25.93 -22.35 29.57
N THR A 62 -25.69 -22.12 28.28
CA THR A 62 -26.35 -22.84 27.18
C THR A 62 -25.59 -24.09 26.74
N GLN A 63 -24.55 -24.48 27.47
CA GLN A 63 -23.72 -25.67 27.21
C GLN A 63 -23.07 -25.72 25.80
N LEU A 64 -22.79 -24.55 25.22
CA LEU A 64 -22.06 -24.44 23.95
C LEU A 64 -20.56 -24.43 24.17
N MET A 65 -20.11 -24.06 25.37
CA MET A 65 -18.71 -23.89 25.73
C MET A 65 -18.44 -24.48 27.13
N ASP A 66 -17.29 -25.12 27.27
CA ASP A 66 -16.82 -25.70 28.55
C ASP A 66 -15.50 -25.05 28.98
N THR A 67 -15.22 -25.11 30.29
CA THR A 67 -13.98 -24.68 30.88
C THR A 67 -13.14 -25.89 31.29
N LEU A 68 -11.88 -25.95 30.86
CA LEU A 68 -10.97 -27.10 31.05
C LEU A 68 -9.98 -26.92 32.20
N GLY A 69 -10.07 -25.82 32.97
CA GLY A 69 -9.11 -25.49 34.01
C GLY A 69 -8.11 -24.41 33.59
N PHE A 70 -7.03 -24.25 34.36
CA PHE A 70 -6.08 -23.15 34.15
C PHE A 70 -5.14 -23.39 32.95
N SER A 71 -4.83 -22.33 32.25
CA SER A 71 -3.76 -22.33 31.25
C SER A 71 -2.37 -22.33 31.92
N ASN A 72 -1.36 -22.74 31.19
CA ASN A 72 0.03 -22.68 31.63
C ASN A 72 0.65 -21.27 31.53
N GLU A 73 -0.15 -20.28 31.14
CA GLU A 73 0.32 -18.90 31.02
C GLU A 73 0.62 -18.29 32.42
N PRO A 74 1.67 -17.47 32.55
CA PRO A 74 2.01 -16.84 33.82
C PRO A 74 0.89 -15.94 34.30
N ALA A 75 0.69 -15.88 35.62
CA ALA A 75 -0.26 -14.95 36.21
C ALA A 75 0.20 -13.50 35.97
N VAL A 76 -0.68 -12.70 35.42
CA VAL A 76 -0.48 -11.25 35.32
C VAL A 76 -1.26 -10.60 36.47
N GLU A 77 -0.54 -9.84 37.30
CA GLU A 77 -1.14 -9.16 38.45
C GLU A 77 -2.27 -8.19 37.99
N GLY A 78 -3.38 -8.22 38.72
CA GLY A 78 -4.53 -7.35 38.38
C GLY A 78 -5.48 -7.90 37.31
N ARG A 79 -5.19 -9.07 36.67
CA ARG A 79 -6.11 -9.67 35.71
C ARG A 79 -7.09 -10.65 36.37
N PRO A 80 -8.38 -10.68 35.95
CA PRO A 80 -9.36 -11.59 36.50
C PRO A 80 -9.03 -13.06 36.20
N ILE A 81 -9.39 -13.96 37.13
CA ILE A 81 -9.12 -15.40 37.03
C ILE A 81 -9.61 -16.00 35.68
N PRO A 82 -10.79 -15.68 35.14
CA PRO A 82 -11.28 -16.26 33.88
C PRO A 82 -10.38 -16.04 32.67
N VAL A 83 -9.55 -15.00 32.65
CA VAL A 83 -8.56 -14.77 31.58
C VAL A 83 -7.56 -15.93 31.47
N ARG A 84 -7.26 -16.59 32.60
CA ARG A 84 -6.31 -17.70 32.70
C ARG A 84 -6.95 -19.07 32.51
N MET A 85 -8.27 -19.14 32.37
CA MET A 85 -8.96 -20.41 32.12
C MET A 85 -8.85 -20.82 30.65
N ASN A 86 -8.74 -22.12 30.42
CA ASN A 86 -8.86 -22.68 29.08
C ASN A 86 -10.32 -22.98 28.78
N TYR A 87 -10.73 -22.61 27.58
CA TYR A 87 -12.06 -22.79 27.04
C TYR A 87 -12.04 -23.72 25.84
N THR A 88 -13.04 -24.55 25.70
CA THR A 88 -13.29 -25.38 24.53
C THR A 88 -14.76 -25.35 24.15
N VAL A 89 -15.07 -25.72 22.91
CA VAL A 89 -16.45 -25.88 22.50
C VAL A 89 -16.95 -27.30 22.81
N SER A 90 -18.15 -27.41 23.32
CA SER A 90 -18.86 -28.67 23.46
C SER A 90 -19.24 -29.27 22.08
N SER A 91 -19.78 -30.50 22.06
CA SER A 91 -20.34 -31.07 20.83
C SER A 91 -21.48 -30.22 20.25
N ALA A 92 -22.38 -29.70 21.09
CA ALA A 92 -23.42 -28.78 20.70
C ALA A 92 -22.86 -27.45 20.19
N GLY A 93 -21.80 -26.92 20.82
CA GLY A 93 -21.11 -25.72 20.36
C GLY A 93 -20.44 -25.89 19.00
N ARG A 94 -19.82 -27.05 18.72
CA ARG A 94 -19.26 -27.35 17.38
C ARG A 94 -20.36 -27.40 16.31
N GLN A 95 -21.47 -28.07 16.59
CA GLN A 95 -22.62 -28.10 15.68
C GLN A 95 -23.11 -26.67 15.42
N ARG A 96 -23.30 -25.86 16.47
CA ARG A 96 -23.76 -24.47 16.34
C ARG A 96 -22.79 -23.60 15.55
N ALA A 97 -21.48 -23.75 15.77
CA ALA A 97 -20.45 -23.04 15.00
C ALA A 97 -20.48 -23.44 13.50
N ALA A 98 -20.71 -24.72 13.20
CA ALA A 98 -20.85 -25.20 11.84
C ALA A 98 -22.11 -24.62 11.15
N GLU A 99 -23.26 -24.61 11.84
CA GLU A 99 -24.49 -23.98 11.37
C GLU A 99 -24.29 -22.50 11.07
N MET A 100 -23.68 -21.75 12.00
CA MET A 100 -23.35 -20.34 11.80
C MET A 100 -22.43 -20.15 10.57
N SER A 101 -21.41 -20.98 10.40
CA SER A 101 -20.49 -20.94 9.27
C SER A 101 -21.15 -21.29 7.93
N SER A 102 -22.30 -22.00 7.94
CA SER A 102 -23.05 -22.31 6.74
C SER A 102 -23.91 -21.15 6.23
N VAL A 103 -24.33 -20.25 7.11
CA VAL A 103 -25.26 -19.14 6.80
C VAL A 103 -24.55 -17.78 6.88
N GLN A 104 -23.68 -17.59 7.86
CA GLN A 104 -22.98 -16.33 8.13
C GLN A 104 -21.59 -16.29 7.50
N THR A 105 -20.90 -15.16 7.69
CA THR A 105 -19.50 -15.00 7.30
C THR A 105 -18.60 -16.05 7.95
N ARG A 106 -17.56 -16.48 7.24
CA ARG A 106 -16.48 -17.33 7.76
C ARG A 106 -15.24 -16.54 8.16
N TYR A 107 -15.33 -15.23 8.20
CA TYR A 107 -14.21 -14.40 8.68
C TYR A 107 -13.76 -14.87 10.07
N LEU A 108 -12.46 -15.06 10.24
CA LEU A 108 -11.78 -15.34 11.50
C LEU A 108 -10.65 -14.32 11.67
N GLY A 109 -10.65 -13.63 12.80
CA GLY A 109 -9.68 -12.55 13.08
C GLY A 109 -10.21 -11.62 14.16
N PRO A 110 -9.52 -10.47 14.37
CA PRO A 110 -10.00 -9.45 15.30
C PRO A 110 -11.40 -8.99 14.97
N CYS A 111 -12.19 -8.67 15.99
CA CYS A 111 -13.55 -8.20 15.85
C CYS A 111 -13.59 -6.97 14.92
N PRO A 112 -14.47 -6.92 13.93
CA PRO A 112 -14.57 -5.77 13.04
C PRO A 112 -14.88 -4.48 13.80
N VAL A 113 -14.36 -3.36 13.30
CA VAL A 113 -14.78 -2.02 13.72
C VAL A 113 -16.07 -1.65 12.99
N ASN A 114 -17.00 -0.99 13.67
CA ASN A 114 -18.20 -0.46 13.02
C ASN A 114 -17.84 0.54 11.92
N PHE A 115 -18.60 0.60 10.84
CA PHE A 115 -18.31 1.46 9.70
C PHE A 115 -18.28 2.95 10.06
N GLU A 116 -19.20 3.44 10.89
CA GLU A 116 -19.22 4.85 11.31
C GLU A 116 -18.00 5.22 12.16
N ASP A 117 -17.57 4.29 13.03
CA ASP A 117 -16.34 4.46 13.83
C ASP A 117 -15.11 4.50 12.90
N TYR A 118 -15.08 3.64 11.88
CA TYR A 118 -14.03 3.69 10.85
C TYR A 118 -14.03 5.02 10.09
N LEU A 119 -15.19 5.54 9.70
CA LEU A 119 -15.29 6.83 9.00
C LEU A 119 -14.71 7.96 9.86
N SER A 120 -15.01 7.95 11.15
CA SER A 120 -14.50 8.92 12.12
C SER A 120 -12.99 8.80 12.28
N LEU A 121 -12.49 7.58 12.42
CA LEU A 121 -11.05 7.28 12.54
C LEU A 121 -10.27 7.79 11.33
N VAL A 122 -10.66 7.40 10.11
CA VAL A 122 -9.90 7.75 8.92
C VAL A 122 -9.92 9.27 8.66
N ARG A 123 -11.04 9.93 8.92
CA ARG A 123 -11.14 11.40 8.80
C ARG A 123 -10.23 12.11 9.78
N SER A 124 -10.16 11.67 11.04
CA SER A 124 -9.30 12.26 12.06
C SER A 124 -7.81 12.20 11.71
N GLN A 125 -7.38 11.15 11.01
CA GLN A 125 -5.99 10.92 10.62
C GLN A 125 -5.56 11.71 9.36
N VAL A 126 -6.52 12.34 8.68
CA VAL A 126 -6.27 13.14 7.47
C VAL A 126 -6.51 14.64 7.72
N THR A 127 -6.96 15.03 8.90
CA THR A 127 -7.20 16.44 9.26
C THR A 127 -5.90 17.25 9.27
N GLY A 128 -5.94 18.42 8.63
CA GLY A 128 -4.83 19.36 8.55
C GLY A 128 -4.08 19.33 7.23
N LYS A 129 -3.36 20.43 6.94
CA LYS A 129 -2.43 20.50 5.81
C LYS A 129 -1.21 19.63 6.13
N ALA A 130 -0.72 18.89 5.15
CA ALA A 130 0.55 18.19 5.31
C ALA A 130 1.66 19.24 5.57
N ASN A 131 2.42 19.04 6.63
CA ASN A 131 3.55 19.93 6.95
C ASN A 131 4.77 19.54 6.13
N VAL A 132 4.68 19.77 4.82
CA VAL A 132 5.76 19.46 3.87
C VAL A 132 6.54 20.75 3.61
N THR A 133 7.79 20.78 4.04
CA THR A 133 8.73 21.87 3.74
C THR A 133 9.63 21.50 2.58
N ASP A 134 10.19 22.50 1.88
CA ASP A 134 11.17 22.29 0.80
C ASP A 134 12.35 21.42 1.26
N SER A 135 12.89 21.70 2.44
CA SER A 135 13.98 20.94 3.04
C SER A 135 13.60 19.47 3.32
N ALA A 136 12.40 19.21 3.88
CA ALA A 136 11.93 17.86 4.12
C ALA A 136 11.70 17.10 2.81
N LEU A 137 11.15 17.78 1.80
CA LEU A 137 10.92 17.20 0.48
C LEU A 137 12.25 16.84 -0.21
N LYS A 138 13.22 17.74 -0.23
CA LYS A 138 14.57 17.48 -0.78
C LYS A 138 15.25 16.31 -0.07
N LYS A 139 15.15 16.26 1.27
CA LYS A 139 15.69 15.13 2.04
C LYS A 139 15.01 13.80 1.69
N ALA A 140 13.69 13.79 1.54
CA ALA A 140 12.96 12.58 1.17
C ALA A 140 13.23 12.15 -0.28
N LEU A 141 13.27 13.09 -1.22
CA LEU A 141 13.62 12.81 -2.61
C LEU A 141 15.07 12.32 -2.74
N GLY A 142 15.94 12.74 -1.81
CA GLY A 142 17.30 12.21 -1.66
C GLY A 142 18.15 12.46 -2.89
N THR A 143 18.55 11.39 -3.57
CA THR A 143 19.46 11.41 -4.72
C THR A 143 18.77 11.63 -6.07
N LEU A 144 17.46 11.90 -6.08
CA LEU A 144 16.77 12.28 -7.32
C LEU A 144 17.18 13.72 -7.69
N GLU A 145 17.80 13.84 -8.83
CA GLU A 145 18.20 15.12 -9.41
C GLU A 145 17.02 15.72 -10.20
N LEU A 146 16.22 16.51 -9.49
CA LEU A 146 15.04 17.18 -10.04
C LEU A 146 15.26 18.70 -10.10
N GLU A 147 14.69 19.34 -11.10
CA GLU A 147 14.67 20.78 -11.18
C GLU A 147 13.80 21.38 -10.08
N GLN A 148 14.16 22.57 -9.57
CA GLN A 148 13.48 23.20 -8.44
C GLN A 148 11.99 23.38 -8.70
N HIS A 149 11.57 23.77 -9.90
CA HIS A 149 10.16 23.92 -10.23
C HIS A 149 9.35 22.61 -10.12
N VAL A 150 9.97 21.43 -10.41
CA VAL A 150 9.36 20.11 -10.23
C VAL A 150 9.19 19.82 -8.74
N ILE A 151 10.21 20.13 -7.93
CA ILE A 151 10.17 19.98 -6.47
C ILE A 151 9.04 20.84 -5.89
N ASP A 152 8.92 22.10 -6.32
CA ASP A 152 7.88 23.04 -5.87
C ASP A 152 6.47 22.55 -6.21
N GLN A 153 6.29 22.00 -7.42
CA GLN A 153 5.01 21.41 -7.84
C GLN A 153 4.65 20.17 -7.02
N ILE A 154 5.60 19.29 -6.76
CA ILE A 154 5.40 18.12 -5.88
C ILE A 154 5.02 18.59 -4.48
N GLY A 155 5.75 19.55 -3.93
CA GLY A 155 5.48 20.10 -2.60
C GLY A 155 4.07 20.71 -2.51
N GLY A 156 3.68 21.52 -3.48
CA GLY A 156 2.34 22.10 -3.56
C GLY A 156 1.23 21.05 -3.63
N ALA A 157 1.44 20.01 -4.44
CA ALA A 157 0.50 18.90 -4.57
C ALA A 157 0.37 18.10 -3.26
N MET A 158 1.46 17.90 -2.54
CA MET A 158 1.44 17.21 -1.25
C MET A 158 0.74 18.03 -0.15
N VAL A 159 1.01 19.32 -0.07
CA VAL A 159 0.37 20.21 0.92
C VAL A 159 -1.14 20.27 0.69
N SER A 160 -1.56 20.35 -0.57
CA SER A 160 -3.00 20.38 -0.94
C SER A 160 -3.68 19.02 -0.97
N ARG A 161 -2.90 17.92 -0.92
CA ARG A 161 -3.38 16.54 -1.16
C ARG A 161 -4.18 16.39 -2.45
N ALA A 162 -3.80 17.17 -3.44
CA ALA A 162 -4.44 17.15 -4.75
C ALA A 162 -3.93 15.97 -5.57
N SER A 163 -4.75 15.52 -6.51
CA SER A 163 -4.34 14.51 -7.49
C SER A 163 -3.26 15.03 -8.42
N LEU A 164 -2.30 14.15 -8.76
CA LEU A 164 -1.19 14.47 -9.64
C LEU A 164 -1.21 13.63 -10.90
N PHE A 165 -0.72 14.23 -11.97
CA PHE A 165 -0.36 13.53 -13.19
C PHE A 165 1.15 13.70 -13.40
N ILE A 166 1.93 12.62 -13.23
CA ILE A 166 3.38 12.63 -13.40
C ILE A 166 3.70 11.93 -14.72
N PHE A 167 4.37 12.64 -15.62
CA PHE A 167 4.69 12.12 -16.94
C PHE A 167 6.15 12.40 -17.29
N GLY A 168 6.69 11.66 -18.22
CA GLY A 168 8.06 11.82 -18.69
C GLY A 168 8.68 10.49 -19.07
N ALA A 169 9.86 10.55 -19.65
CA ALA A 169 10.52 9.39 -20.18
C ALA A 169 10.80 8.31 -19.13
N PRO A 170 10.83 7.02 -19.52
CA PRO A 170 11.16 5.92 -18.62
C PRO A 170 12.56 6.12 -18.02
N GLY A 171 12.73 5.69 -16.75
CA GLY A 171 14.01 5.75 -16.06
C GLY A 171 14.38 7.11 -15.43
N ASN A 172 13.48 8.09 -15.39
CA ASN A 172 13.71 9.39 -14.75
C ASN A 172 13.18 9.49 -13.32
N GLY A 173 12.84 8.37 -12.68
CA GLY A 173 12.54 8.33 -11.24
C GLY A 173 11.08 8.61 -10.87
N LYS A 174 10.11 8.58 -11.80
CA LYS A 174 8.68 8.82 -11.51
C LYS A 174 8.16 7.93 -10.37
N SER A 175 8.33 6.62 -10.46
CA SER A 175 7.90 5.68 -9.42
C SER A 175 8.61 5.93 -8.09
N THR A 176 9.89 6.29 -8.12
CA THR A 176 10.64 6.66 -6.91
C THR A 176 10.10 7.94 -6.27
N ILE A 177 9.68 8.93 -7.07
CA ILE A 177 9.03 10.14 -6.56
C ILE A 177 7.76 9.76 -5.79
N THR A 178 6.90 8.94 -6.39
CA THR A 178 5.61 8.55 -5.78
C THR A 178 5.78 7.75 -4.48
N GLU A 179 6.72 6.82 -4.43
CA GLU A 179 7.06 6.07 -3.22
C GLU A 179 7.54 6.99 -2.09
N ARG A 180 8.38 7.97 -2.42
CA ARG A 180 8.95 8.89 -1.42
C ARG A 180 7.97 9.96 -0.94
N MET A 181 6.97 10.30 -1.74
CA MET A 181 5.89 11.20 -1.32
C MET A 181 5.17 10.69 -0.06
N ALA A 182 4.93 9.38 0.04
CA ALA A 182 4.24 8.82 1.20
C ALA A 182 4.99 9.03 2.52
N LEU A 183 6.35 9.03 2.49
CA LEU A 183 7.18 9.29 3.67
C LEU A 183 6.96 10.69 4.26
N LEU A 184 6.41 11.61 3.48
CA LEU A 184 6.16 13.00 3.86
C LEU A 184 4.69 13.27 4.23
N MET A 185 3.80 12.28 4.09
CA MET A 185 2.38 12.48 4.41
C MET A 185 2.09 12.56 5.91
N GLY A 186 3.07 12.36 6.76
CA GLY A 186 2.98 12.49 8.21
C GLY A 186 3.18 11.17 8.96
N ALA A 187 2.80 11.17 10.24
CA ALA A 187 2.96 10.01 11.13
C ALA A 187 2.20 8.77 10.62
N PRO A 188 2.62 7.57 11.05
CA PRO A 188 1.87 6.34 10.87
C PRO A 188 0.40 6.48 11.25
N ILE A 189 -0.44 5.65 10.68
CA ILE A 189 -1.89 5.67 10.89
C ILE A 189 -2.39 4.37 11.50
N GLU A 190 -3.56 4.42 12.11
CA GLU A 190 -4.26 3.25 12.61
C GLU A 190 -5.34 2.83 11.62
N ILE A 191 -5.36 1.55 11.27
CA ILE A 191 -6.38 0.96 10.40
C ILE A 191 -6.98 -0.27 11.04
N PRO A 192 -8.27 -0.56 10.85
CA PRO A 192 -8.88 -1.77 11.37
C PRO A 192 -8.46 -3.00 10.56
N HIS A 193 -8.44 -4.16 11.20
CA HIS A 193 -8.32 -5.44 10.50
C HIS A 193 -9.49 -5.64 9.54
N ALA A 194 -10.69 -5.35 10.01
CA ALA A 194 -11.91 -5.44 9.24
C ALA A 194 -12.92 -4.40 9.72
N VAL A 195 -13.88 -4.09 8.86
CA VAL A 195 -15.01 -3.19 9.12
C VAL A 195 -16.30 -3.96 8.98
N SER A 196 -17.31 -3.68 9.83
CA SER A 196 -18.65 -4.26 9.71
C SER A 196 -19.67 -3.23 9.24
N ILE A 197 -20.56 -3.66 8.35
CA ILE A 197 -21.72 -2.91 7.88
C ILE A 197 -22.95 -3.82 8.05
N GLY A 198 -23.62 -3.69 9.19
CA GLY A 198 -24.61 -4.67 9.60
C GLY A 198 -23.96 -6.04 9.85
N ASP A 199 -24.36 -7.06 9.06
CA ASP A 199 -23.82 -8.43 9.16
C ASP A 199 -22.65 -8.69 8.20
N GLU A 200 -22.38 -7.75 7.30
CA GLU A 200 -21.35 -7.88 6.29
C GLU A 200 -20.01 -7.40 6.83
N ILE A 201 -18.98 -8.18 6.59
CA ILE A 201 -17.60 -7.87 7.00
C ILE A 201 -16.77 -7.55 5.76
N ILE A 202 -15.98 -6.47 5.86
CA ILE A 202 -15.05 -6.04 4.84
C ILE A 202 -13.65 -6.09 5.44
N ARG A 203 -12.78 -6.94 4.93
CA ARG A 203 -11.38 -7.00 5.34
C ARG A 203 -10.62 -5.83 4.74
N VAL A 204 -9.96 -5.03 5.57
CA VAL A 204 -9.24 -3.81 5.17
C VAL A 204 -7.73 -4.02 5.18
N ILE A 205 -7.20 -4.65 6.25
CA ILE A 205 -5.77 -4.92 6.36
C ILE A 205 -5.31 -5.85 5.24
N ASP A 206 -4.21 -5.48 4.60
CA ASP A 206 -3.55 -6.29 3.58
C ASP A 206 -2.03 -6.17 3.75
N PRO A 207 -1.34 -7.26 4.12
CA PRO A 207 0.11 -7.23 4.35
C PRO A 207 0.95 -6.82 3.13
N VAL A 208 0.38 -6.91 1.93
CA VAL A 208 1.05 -6.47 0.69
C VAL A 208 1.21 -4.95 0.67
N TYR A 209 0.20 -4.22 1.15
CA TYR A 209 0.15 -2.76 1.09
C TYR A 209 0.38 -2.08 2.44
N HIS A 210 0.09 -2.78 3.55
CA HIS A 210 0.14 -2.21 4.89
C HIS A 210 1.34 -2.75 5.66
N LYS A 211 2.38 -1.93 5.77
CA LYS A 211 3.56 -2.24 6.59
C LYS A 211 3.30 -1.81 8.02
N ILE A 212 3.44 -2.73 8.95
CA ILE A 212 3.29 -2.44 10.38
C ILE A 212 4.37 -1.42 10.78
N ALA A 213 3.94 -0.33 11.41
CA ALA A 213 4.85 0.69 11.91
C ALA A 213 5.60 0.20 13.15
N GLU A 214 6.84 0.65 13.28
CA GLU A 214 7.65 0.41 14.47
C GLU A 214 7.08 1.13 15.70
N GLY A 215 7.33 0.59 16.89
CA GLY A 215 6.92 1.16 18.17
C GLY A 215 5.61 0.60 18.71
N GLU A 216 4.96 1.38 19.59
CA GLU A 216 3.74 0.94 20.26
C GLU A 216 2.56 0.79 19.32
N GLN A 217 1.90 -0.37 19.41
CA GLN A 217 0.66 -0.66 18.69
C GLN A 217 -0.55 -0.08 19.44
N PRO A 218 -1.70 0.12 18.79
CA PRO A 218 -2.91 0.63 19.40
C PRO A 218 -3.37 -0.20 20.62
N ILE A 219 -3.92 0.46 21.63
CA ILE A 219 -4.52 -0.21 22.79
C ILE A 219 -5.73 -1.05 22.33
N ASP A 220 -6.52 -0.52 21.40
CA ASP A 220 -7.57 -1.29 20.71
C ASP A 220 -6.93 -2.22 19.69
N ARG A 221 -6.85 -3.50 20.01
CA ARG A 221 -6.23 -4.53 19.17
C ARG A 221 -7.03 -4.92 17.93
N ARG A 222 -8.20 -4.32 17.72
CA ARG A 222 -8.92 -4.39 16.44
C ARG A 222 -8.25 -3.54 15.37
N LEU A 223 -7.40 -2.59 15.81
CA LEU A 223 -6.63 -1.69 14.97
C LEU A 223 -5.17 -2.14 14.88
N VAL A 224 -4.52 -1.76 13.80
CA VAL A 224 -3.07 -1.92 13.58
C VAL A 224 -2.50 -0.58 13.18
N LYS A 225 -1.38 -0.21 13.80
CA LYS A 225 -0.61 0.96 13.41
C LYS A 225 0.29 0.61 12.24
N VAL A 226 0.10 1.30 11.13
CA VAL A 226 0.83 1.05 9.88
C VAL A 226 1.49 2.33 9.37
N GLU A 227 2.59 2.17 8.66
CA GLU A 227 3.12 3.26 7.85
C GLU A 227 2.05 3.73 6.85
N ARG A 228 2.11 5.01 6.46
CA ARG A 228 1.12 5.49 5.48
C ARG A 228 1.18 4.67 4.20
N PRO A 229 0.05 4.08 3.78
CA PRO A 229 0.05 3.12 2.69
C PRO A 229 0.44 3.76 1.36
N VAL A 230 1.22 3.01 0.59
CA VAL A 230 1.49 3.27 -0.82
C VAL A 230 0.94 2.09 -1.59
N VAL A 231 -0.21 2.27 -2.19
CA VAL A 231 -0.82 1.25 -3.04
C VAL A 231 -0.48 1.56 -4.49
N VAL A 232 0.30 0.71 -5.11
CA VAL A 232 0.71 0.84 -6.51
C VAL A 232 -0.04 -0.21 -7.34
N ALA A 233 -0.69 0.26 -8.39
CA ALA A 233 -1.33 -0.60 -9.40
C ALA A 233 -0.73 -0.26 -10.78
N GLY A 234 -0.15 -1.25 -11.42
CA GLY A 234 0.50 -1.12 -12.73
C GLY A 234 -0.40 -1.48 -13.90
N GLY A 235 0.19 -2.05 -14.94
CA GLY A 235 -0.53 -2.48 -16.16
C GLY A 235 -1.57 -3.57 -15.91
N GLU A 236 -1.44 -4.32 -14.82
CA GLU A 236 -2.36 -5.38 -14.40
C GLU A 236 -3.68 -4.87 -13.80
N LEU A 237 -3.82 -3.56 -13.57
CA LEU A 237 -5.02 -2.99 -12.93
C LEU A 237 -6.29 -3.26 -13.72
N LYS A 238 -7.27 -3.88 -13.05
CA LYS A 238 -8.63 -4.13 -13.56
C LYS A 238 -9.66 -3.32 -12.79
N LEU A 239 -10.77 -2.94 -13.44
CA LEU A 239 -11.84 -2.17 -12.79
C LEU A 239 -12.42 -2.87 -11.57
N GLN A 240 -12.51 -4.21 -11.61
CA GLN A 240 -13.02 -4.99 -10.48
C GLN A 240 -12.20 -4.81 -9.19
N GLN A 241 -10.89 -4.50 -9.31
CA GLN A 241 -10.03 -4.24 -8.14
C GLN A 241 -10.34 -2.89 -7.46
N LEU A 242 -11.13 -2.04 -8.12
CA LEU A 242 -11.63 -0.78 -7.59
C LEU A 242 -13.04 -0.89 -6.99
N ASP A 243 -13.60 -2.11 -6.95
CA ASP A 243 -14.89 -2.42 -6.33
C ASP A 243 -14.69 -3.44 -5.21
N LEU A 244 -15.69 -3.56 -4.30
CA LEU A 244 -15.67 -4.58 -3.26
C LEU A 244 -15.69 -5.97 -3.90
N THR A 245 -14.74 -6.80 -3.54
CA THR A 245 -14.68 -8.18 -4.01
C THR A 245 -15.29 -9.11 -2.97
N TYR A 246 -16.42 -9.73 -3.29
CA TYR A 246 -17.07 -10.70 -2.41
C TYR A 246 -16.44 -12.08 -2.55
N ASP A 247 -15.87 -12.61 -1.47
CA ASP A 247 -15.46 -14.00 -1.37
C ASP A 247 -16.68 -14.87 -1.00
N ALA A 248 -17.26 -15.51 -2.01
CA ALA A 248 -18.42 -16.36 -1.82
C ALA A 248 -18.14 -17.61 -0.97
N SER A 249 -16.89 -18.09 -0.91
CA SER A 249 -16.49 -19.24 -0.10
C SER A 249 -16.42 -18.89 1.38
N ASN A 250 -15.90 -17.70 1.68
CA ASN A 250 -15.70 -17.22 3.04
C ASN A 250 -16.75 -16.21 3.50
N ARG A 251 -17.59 -15.71 2.57
CA ARG A 251 -18.71 -14.79 2.84
C ARG A 251 -18.28 -13.52 3.57
N TYR A 252 -17.22 -12.88 3.10
CA TYR A 252 -16.84 -11.54 3.46
C TYR A 252 -16.29 -10.80 2.24
N TYR A 253 -16.12 -9.52 2.35
CA TYR A 253 -15.57 -8.69 1.28
C TYR A 253 -14.11 -8.38 1.50
N GLU A 254 -13.37 -8.26 0.41
CA GLU A 254 -12.07 -7.58 0.38
C GLU A 254 -12.28 -6.12 0.00
N ALA A 255 -11.62 -5.23 0.74
CA ALA A 255 -11.60 -3.81 0.41
C ALA A 255 -10.87 -3.56 -0.92
N PRO A 256 -11.37 -2.64 -1.76
CA PRO A 256 -10.71 -2.27 -3.01
C PRO A 256 -9.42 -1.48 -2.75
N LEU A 257 -8.58 -1.36 -3.79
CA LEU A 257 -7.26 -0.76 -3.69
C LEU A 257 -7.27 0.68 -3.15
N GLN A 258 -8.21 1.51 -3.59
CA GLN A 258 -8.34 2.89 -3.10
C GLN A 258 -8.78 2.98 -1.63
N TRP A 259 -9.53 2.00 -1.12
CA TRP A 259 -9.84 1.91 0.30
C TRP A 259 -8.58 1.56 1.11
N LYS A 260 -7.81 0.57 0.65
CA LYS A 260 -6.52 0.20 1.25
C LYS A 260 -5.51 1.35 1.23
N ALA A 261 -5.62 2.26 0.26
CA ALA A 261 -4.78 3.46 0.14
C ALA A 261 -5.25 4.65 0.99
N ASN A 262 -6.40 4.59 1.67
CA ASN A 262 -6.93 5.72 2.41
C ASN A 262 -5.91 6.28 3.43
N ALA A 263 -5.86 7.60 3.53
CA ALA A 263 -4.88 8.37 4.30
C ALA A 263 -3.43 8.24 3.80
N GLY A 264 -3.20 7.61 2.66
CA GLY A 264 -1.91 7.44 1.99
C GLY A 264 -1.92 7.86 0.53
N VAL A 265 -1.18 7.13 -0.31
CA VAL A 265 -1.04 7.40 -1.76
C VAL A 265 -1.55 6.21 -2.56
N PHE A 266 -2.38 6.48 -3.55
CA PHE A 266 -2.79 5.51 -4.56
C PHE A 266 -2.13 5.85 -5.90
N VAL A 267 -1.25 5.01 -6.36
CA VAL A 267 -0.46 5.19 -7.59
C VAL A 267 -1.01 4.29 -8.68
N ILE A 268 -1.39 4.89 -9.80
CA ILE A 268 -1.69 4.16 -11.04
C ILE A 268 -0.47 4.35 -11.94
N ASP A 269 0.42 3.37 -11.90
CA ASP A 269 1.69 3.40 -12.65
C ASP A 269 1.50 2.85 -14.06
N ASP A 270 2.40 3.23 -14.98
CA ASP A 270 2.31 2.94 -16.41
C ASP A 270 0.92 3.22 -16.99
N PHE A 271 0.29 4.34 -16.50
CA PHE A 271 -1.04 4.73 -16.93
C PHE A 271 -1.13 4.87 -18.45
N GLY A 272 -2.13 4.21 -19.03
CA GLY A 272 -2.30 4.07 -20.47
C GLY A 272 -1.81 2.75 -21.05
N ARG A 273 -1.22 1.88 -20.22
CA ARG A 273 -0.78 0.52 -20.60
C ARG A 273 -1.63 -0.59 -19.99
N GLN A 274 -2.66 -0.23 -19.21
CA GLN A 274 -3.63 -1.18 -18.65
C GLN A 274 -4.49 -1.79 -19.78
N GLU A 275 -5.03 -2.99 -19.54
CA GLU A 275 -6.05 -3.61 -20.42
C GLU A 275 -7.31 -2.73 -20.53
N VAL A 276 -7.59 -1.95 -19.48
CA VAL A 276 -8.73 -1.01 -19.44
C VAL A 276 -8.37 0.26 -20.19
N PRO A 277 -9.22 0.74 -21.12
CA PRO A 277 -8.99 2.01 -21.80
C PRO A 277 -8.80 3.15 -20.80
N PRO A 278 -7.79 4.05 -21.00
CA PRO A 278 -7.46 5.12 -20.05
C PRO A 278 -8.66 5.96 -19.65
N MET A 279 -9.49 6.39 -20.62
CA MET A 279 -10.69 7.17 -20.34
C MET A 279 -11.70 6.46 -19.45
N ARG A 280 -11.85 5.14 -19.59
CA ARG A 280 -12.78 4.37 -18.76
C ARG A 280 -12.28 4.28 -17.32
N LEU A 281 -10.99 4.11 -17.14
CA LEU A 281 -10.35 4.11 -15.81
C LEU A 281 -10.47 5.50 -15.17
N LEU A 282 -10.21 6.57 -15.92
CA LEU A 282 -10.31 7.94 -15.42
C LEU A 282 -11.74 8.31 -15.00
N ASN A 283 -12.74 7.92 -15.79
CA ASN A 283 -14.14 8.16 -15.46
C ASN A 283 -14.54 7.56 -14.11
N ARG A 284 -13.94 6.40 -13.72
CA ARG A 284 -14.16 5.78 -12.41
C ARG A 284 -13.68 6.67 -11.26
N PHE A 285 -12.66 7.52 -11.50
CA PHE A 285 -12.08 8.39 -10.48
C PHE A 285 -12.61 9.83 -10.48
N ILE A 286 -13.42 10.25 -11.44
CA ILE A 286 -13.94 11.62 -11.49
C ILE A 286 -14.64 11.99 -10.18
N VAL A 287 -15.64 11.23 -9.79
CA VAL A 287 -16.45 11.50 -8.58
C VAL A 287 -15.60 11.40 -7.32
N PRO A 288 -14.80 10.34 -7.11
CA PRO A 288 -13.92 10.25 -5.95
C PRO A 288 -12.94 11.43 -5.81
N MET A 289 -12.34 11.88 -6.90
CA MET A 289 -11.38 13.00 -6.86
C MET A 289 -12.06 14.35 -6.58
N GLU A 290 -13.24 14.60 -7.15
CA GLU A 290 -13.95 15.86 -7.01
C GLU A 290 -14.71 15.96 -5.68
N LYS A 291 -15.46 14.92 -5.32
CA LYS A 291 -16.31 14.90 -4.12
C LYS A 291 -15.64 14.35 -2.88
N LYS A 292 -14.45 13.76 -3.01
CA LYS A 292 -13.74 13.06 -1.92
C LYS A 292 -14.56 11.92 -1.30
N VAL A 293 -15.39 11.29 -2.12
CA VAL A 293 -16.27 10.18 -1.75
C VAL A 293 -16.30 9.16 -2.89
N ASP A 294 -16.23 7.91 -2.54
CA ASP A 294 -16.43 6.79 -3.45
C ASP A 294 -17.71 6.03 -3.09
N TYR A 295 -18.44 5.55 -4.09
CA TYR A 295 -19.66 4.76 -3.92
C TYR A 295 -19.36 3.32 -4.28
N LEU A 296 -19.55 2.42 -3.32
CA LEU A 296 -19.27 0.99 -3.47
C LEU A 296 -20.55 0.18 -3.22
N ASP A 297 -20.69 -0.91 -3.95
CA ASP A 297 -21.86 -1.78 -3.84
C ASP A 297 -21.53 -3.06 -3.06
N LEU A 298 -22.28 -3.33 -2.01
CA LEU A 298 -22.29 -4.62 -1.31
C LEU A 298 -23.14 -5.61 -2.09
N SER A 299 -22.51 -6.42 -2.94
CA SER A 299 -23.20 -7.27 -3.92
C SER A 299 -24.12 -8.32 -3.28
N ALA A 300 -23.81 -8.78 -2.06
CA ALA A 300 -24.63 -9.78 -1.37
C ALA A 300 -25.97 -9.21 -0.84
N SER A 301 -25.99 -7.94 -0.39
CA SER A 301 -27.19 -7.28 0.11
C SER A 301 -27.83 -6.30 -0.87
N GLY A 302 -27.10 -5.92 -1.93
CA GLY A 302 -27.52 -4.87 -2.85
C GLY A 302 -27.43 -3.45 -2.26
N ARG A 303 -26.81 -3.30 -1.09
CA ARG A 303 -26.65 -1.99 -0.43
C ARG A 303 -25.52 -1.20 -1.05
N LYS A 304 -25.70 0.12 -1.17
CA LYS A 304 -24.66 1.05 -1.57
C LYS A 304 -24.11 1.75 -0.34
N ILE A 305 -22.78 1.88 -0.29
CA ILE A 305 -22.08 2.57 0.79
C ILE A 305 -21.31 3.77 0.24
N GLU A 306 -21.18 4.78 1.08
CA GLU A 306 -20.42 6.00 0.80
C GLU A 306 -19.12 5.96 1.59
N LEU A 307 -18.00 5.75 0.89
CA LEU A 307 -16.66 5.68 1.48
C LEU A 307 -15.93 7.02 1.28
N PRO A 308 -15.35 7.63 2.32
CA PRO A 308 -14.45 8.76 2.15
C PRO A 308 -13.24 8.39 1.29
N PHE A 309 -12.98 9.19 0.26
CA PHE A 309 -11.85 9.01 -0.65
C PHE A 309 -10.72 9.96 -0.24
N LEU A 310 -9.91 9.54 0.72
CA LEU A 310 -8.91 10.35 1.40
C LEU A 310 -7.46 10.01 1.02
N CYS A 311 -7.26 9.17 0.02
CA CYS A 311 -5.94 8.94 -0.56
C CYS A 311 -5.58 10.04 -1.57
N GLN A 312 -4.29 10.30 -1.70
CA GLN A 312 -3.76 11.13 -2.79
C GLN A 312 -3.55 10.25 -4.02
N VAL A 313 -4.23 10.55 -5.13
CA VAL A 313 -4.10 9.78 -6.36
C VAL A 313 -2.98 10.34 -7.22
N VAL A 314 -2.12 9.45 -7.71
CA VAL A 314 -1.03 9.78 -8.63
C VAL A 314 -1.15 8.91 -9.87
N PHE A 315 -1.34 9.54 -11.02
CA PHE A 315 -1.22 8.88 -12.31
C PHE A 315 0.20 9.06 -12.83
N SER A 316 0.90 7.96 -13.07
CA SER A 316 2.28 7.95 -13.58
C SER A 316 2.32 7.31 -14.97
N THR A 317 2.95 7.99 -15.93
CA THR A 317 2.99 7.50 -17.32
C THR A 317 4.29 7.87 -18.03
N ASN A 318 4.63 7.08 -19.05
CA ASN A 318 5.71 7.37 -19.98
C ASN A 318 5.21 8.04 -21.28
N LEU A 319 3.90 8.17 -21.44
CA LEU A 319 3.25 8.74 -22.64
C LEU A 319 2.95 10.24 -22.42
N SER A 320 2.68 10.95 -23.52
CA SER A 320 2.24 12.34 -23.43
C SER A 320 0.82 12.40 -22.85
N PRO A 321 0.53 13.28 -21.86
CA PRO A 321 -0.82 13.44 -21.32
C PRO A 321 -1.88 13.74 -22.39
N THR A 322 -1.52 14.50 -23.42
CA THR A 322 -2.43 14.88 -24.51
C THR A 322 -2.80 13.73 -25.46
N GLU A 323 -1.99 12.67 -25.45
CA GLU A 323 -2.27 11.45 -26.23
C GLU A 323 -3.18 10.48 -25.46
N LEU A 324 -3.20 10.59 -24.14
CA LEU A 324 -3.90 9.65 -23.27
C LEU A 324 -5.30 10.09 -22.89
N VAL A 325 -5.50 11.40 -22.72
CA VAL A 325 -6.71 11.94 -22.10
C VAL A 325 -7.14 13.24 -22.75
N ASP A 326 -8.44 13.52 -22.68
CA ASP A 326 -8.99 14.77 -23.18
C ASP A 326 -8.64 15.97 -22.29
N GLU A 327 -8.80 17.16 -22.83
CA GLU A 327 -8.55 18.41 -22.13
C GLU A 327 -9.46 18.58 -20.91
N ALA A 328 -10.70 18.08 -20.97
CA ALA A 328 -11.65 18.17 -19.89
C ALA A 328 -11.19 17.41 -18.64
N PHE A 329 -10.55 16.26 -18.85
CA PHE A 329 -9.95 15.51 -17.75
C PHE A 329 -8.68 16.20 -17.20
N LEU A 330 -7.81 16.69 -18.10
CA LEU A 330 -6.59 17.39 -17.68
C LEU A 330 -6.89 18.63 -16.83
N ARG A 331 -8.03 19.30 -17.03
CA ARG A 331 -8.48 20.41 -16.18
C ARG A 331 -8.79 19.99 -14.75
N ARG A 332 -9.17 18.72 -14.53
CA ARG A 332 -9.46 18.16 -13.20
C ARG A 332 -8.21 17.75 -12.43
N MET A 333 -7.08 17.59 -13.11
CA MET A 333 -5.78 17.35 -12.49
C MET A 333 -5.18 18.67 -12.05
N ALA A 334 -5.09 18.88 -10.73
CA ALA A 334 -4.55 20.11 -10.17
C ALA A 334 -3.06 20.29 -10.53
N TYR A 335 -2.31 19.20 -10.54
CA TYR A 335 -0.88 19.19 -10.85
C TYR A 335 -0.56 18.27 -12.00
N LYS A 336 0.17 18.79 -12.99
CA LYS A 336 0.69 18.05 -14.15
C LYS A 336 2.19 18.26 -14.18
N ILE A 337 2.94 17.23 -13.77
CA ILE A 337 4.37 17.31 -13.49
C ILE A 337 5.14 16.53 -14.54
N GLY A 338 5.87 17.24 -15.38
CA GLY A 338 6.79 16.66 -16.34
C GLY A 338 8.14 16.39 -15.70
N VAL A 339 8.57 15.13 -15.65
CA VAL A 339 9.91 14.76 -15.18
C VAL A 339 10.83 14.64 -16.40
N GLY A 340 11.62 15.68 -16.61
CA GLY A 340 12.56 15.78 -17.73
C GLY A 340 13.76 14.84 -17.60
N ASN A 341 14.60 14.85 -18.63
CA ASN A 341 15.89 14.17 -18.58
C ASN A 341 16.87 14.99 -17.71
N PRO A 342 17.79 14.35 -17.01
CA PRO A 342 18.80 15.07 -16.25
C PRO A 342 19.71 15.88 -17.18
N SER A 343 20.13 17.06 -16.70
CA SER A 343 21.21 17.81 -17.36
C SER A 343 22.52 17.02 -17.30
N PRO A 344 23.53 17.36 -18.13
CA PRO A 344 24.85 16.74 -18.04
C PRO A 344 25.45 16.79 -16.64
N GLU A 345 25.27 17.91 -15.93
CA GLU A 345 25.76 18.11 -14.57
C GLU A 345 25.00 17.23 -13.56
N ALA A 346 23.67 17.17 -13.69
CA ALA A 346 22.82 16.28 -12.86
C ALA A 346 23.17 14.81 -13.10
N PHE A 347 23.37 14.43 -14.36
CA PHE A 347 23.82 13.10 -14.73
C PHE A 347 25.15 12.73 -14.08
N GLY A 348 26.11 13.68 -14.08
CA GLY A 348 27.40 13.51 -13.41
C GLY A 348 27.26 13.30 -11.89
N ARG A 349 26.37 14.04 -11.23
CA ARG A 349 26.10 13.85 -9.79
C ARG A 349 25.48 12.50 -9.49
N ILE A 350 24.54 12.04 -10.33
CA ILE A 350 23.96 10.70 -10.20
C ILE A 350 25.05 9.63 -10.40
N LEU A 351 25.92 9.80 -11.39
CA LEU A 351 27.01 8.86 -11.65
C LEU A 351 27.98 8.77 -10.46
N ARG A 352 28.38 9.92 -9.89
CA ARG A 352 29.23 9.97 -8.70
C ARG A 352 28.58 9.22 -7.54
N TYR A 353 27.31 9.49 -7.27
CA TYR A 353 26.56 8.82 -6.21
C TYR A 353 26.52 7.29 -6.40
N GLU A 354 26.29 6.81 -7.62
CA GLU A 354 26.26 5.37 -7.90
C GLU A 354 27.66 4.73 -7.78
N CYS A 355 28.72 5.46 -8.12
CA CYS A 355 30.08 5.02 -7.88
C CYS A 355 30.36 4.87 -6.38
N ASP A 356 30.05 5.90 -5.58
CA ASP A 356 30.25 5.87 -4.12
C ASP A 356 29.47 4.71 -3.48
N ARG A 357 28.24 4.48 -3.93
CA ARG A 357 27.39 3.41 -3.44
C ARG A 357 27.93 2.00 -3.73
N GLN A 358 28.62 1.84 -4.87
CA GLN A 358 29.18 0.55 -5.31
C GLN A 358 30.68 0.41 -4.97
N GLY A 359 31.29 1.40 -4.30
CA GLY A 359 32.70 1.37 -3.96
C GLY A 359 33.64 1.52 -5.17
N VAL A 360 33.17 2.14 -6.26
CA VAL A 360 33.97 2.42 -7.46
C VAL A 360 34.60 3.79 -7.33
N ALA A 361 35.92 3.88 -7.51
CA ALA A 361 36.62 5.17 -7.49
C ALA A 361 36.09 6.06 -8.63
N PHE A 362 35.60 7.25 -8.28
CA PHE A 362 35.04 8.20 -9.23
C PHE A 362 36.15 8.97 -9.94
N ASP A 363 36.05 9.13 -11.27
CA ASP A 363 36.89 9.94 -12.09
C ASP A 363 36.07 10.95 -12.92
N GLU A 364 36.34 12.25 -12.75
CA GLU A 364 35.61 13.31 -13.47
C GLU A 364 35.77 13.21 -15.00
N LYS A 365 36.90 12.71 -15.47
CA LYS A 365 37.15 12.48 -16.91
C LYS A 365 36.17 11.47 -17.51
N ALA A 366 35.67 10.58 -16.69
CA ALA A 366 34.66 9.58 -17.10
C ALA A 366 33.38 10.22 -17.62
N ILE A 367 32.92 11.31 -17.00
CA ILE A 367 31.72 12.04 -17.45
C ILE A 367 31.93 12.60 -18.86
N GLY A 368 33.05 13.31 -19.06
CA GLY A 368 33.37 13.86 -20.37
C GLY A 368 33.46 12.78 -21.45
N TYR A 369 34.09 11.64 -21.13
CA TYR A 369 34.15 10.50 -22.05
C TYR A 369 32.75 9.92 -22.38
N LEU A 370 31.94 9.70 -21.36
CA LEU A 370 30.55 9.21 -21.54
C LEU A 370 29.73 10.13 -22.44
N LEU A 371 29.73 11.43 -22.15
CA LEU A 371 28.91 12.40 -22.87
C LEU A 371 29.38 12.59 -24.31
N ASN A 372 30.69 12.75 -24.53
CA ASN A 372 31.23 13.09 -25.84
C ASN A 372 31.40 11.88 -26.75
N ASN A 373 31.78 10.71 -26.22
CA ASN A 373 32.14 9.54 -27.03
C ASN A 373 31.08 8.47 -27.07
N LEU A 374 30.28 8.28 -26.00
CA LEU A 374 29.31 7.18 -25.94
C LEU A 374 27.88 7.65 -26.11
N TYR A 375 27.46 8.71 -25.43
CA TYR A 375 26.09 9.23 -25.58
C TYR A 375 25.91 10.06 -26.86
N GLY A 376 26.83 10.96 -27.20
CA GLY A 376 26.66 11.87 -28.31
C GLY A 376 25.35 12.65 -28.23
N LYS A 377 24.41 12.40 -29.16
CA LYS A 377 23.08 13.02 -29.19
C LYS A 377 21.98 12.18 -28.49
N LYS A 378 22.32 11.02 -27.92
CA LYS A 378 21.36 10.18 -27.23
C LYS A 378 20.86 10.86 -25.96
N PRO A 379 19.56 10.74 -25.60
CA PRO A 379 19.03 11.35 -24.41
C PRO A 379 19.62 10.70 -23.13
N LEU A 380 20.02 11.52 -22.19
CA LEU A 380 20.42 11.10 -20.85
C LEU A 380 19.17 10.66 -20.08
N ARG A 381 19.29 9.62 -19.25
CA ARG A 381 18.23 9.16 -18.35
C ARG A 381 18.78 9.02 -16.93
N GLY A 382 17.95 9.32 -15.93
CA GLY A 382 18.32 9.19 -14.53
C GLY A 382 18.73 7.78 -14.10
N SER A 383 18.18 6.74 -14.74
CA SER A 383 18.51 5.35 -14.48
C SER A 383 19.81 4.86 -15.12
N HIS A 384 20.32 5.56 -16.13
CA HIS A 384 21.49 5.10 -16.89
C HIS A 384 22.77 4.99 -16.05
N PRO A 385 23.12 5.97 -15.16
CA PRO A 385 24.29 5.84 -14.31
C PRO A 385 24.27 4.59 -13.46
N ARG A 386 23.13 4.28 -12.84
CA ARG A 386 22.96 3.06 -12.05
C ARG A 386 23.17 1.79 -12.88
N ALA A 387 22.57 1.73 -14.07
CA ALA A 387 22.72 0.59 -14.97
C ALA A 387 24.19 0.41 -15.42
N LEU A 388 24.86 1.51 -15.78
CA LEU A 388 26.27 1.50 -16.21
C LEU A 388 27.20 1.00 -15.11
N ILE A 389 27.09 1.56 -13.91
CA ILE A 389 27.95 1.18 -12.78
C ILE A 389 27.68 -0.26 -12.35
N ALA A 390 26.42 -0.69 -12.33
CA ALA A 390 26.09 -2.10 -12.02
C ALA A 390 26.74 -3.04 -13.03
N ARG A 391 26.63 -2.77 -14.34
CA ARG A 391 27.28 -3.60 -15.38
C ARG A 391 28.80 -3.58 -15.29
N LEU A 392 29.39 -2.42 -15.00
CA LEU A 392 30.83 -2.29 -14.80
C LEU A 392 31.30 -3.19 -13.64
N VAL A 393 30.58 -3.15 -12.51
CA VAL A 393 30.89 -3.98 -11.35
C VAL A 393 30.70 -5.47 -11.66
N ASP A 394 29.60 -5.84 -12.35
CA ASP A 394 29.35 -7.23 -12.76
C ASP A 394 30.51 -7.77 -13.63
N LEU A 395 30.96 -6.98 -14.62
CA LEU A 395 32.06 -7.38 -15.52
C LEU A 395 33.41 -7.49 -14.75
N ALA A 396 33.67 -6.55 -13.83
CA ALA A 396 34.86 -6.59 -12.99
C ALA A 396 34.87 -7.84 -12.09
N ASN A 397 33.75 -8.14 -11.44
CA ASN A 397 33.58 -9.33 -10.61
C ASN A 397 33.75 -10.62 -11.41
N TYR A 398 33.18 -10.69 -12.62
CA TYR A 398 33.34 -11.83 -13.52
C TYR A 398 34.82 -12.06 -13.89
N ARG A 399 35.59 -11.00 -14.09
CA ARG A 399 37.00 -11.03 -14.41
C ARG A 399 37.92 -11.17 -13.19
N GLN A 400 37.33 -11.12 -11.99
CA GLN A 400 38.07 -11.09 -10.71
C GLN A 400 39.03 -9.93 -10.60
N GLU A 401 38.66 -8.76 -11.14
CA GLU A 401 39.42 -7.53 -11.12
C GLU A 401 38.70 -6.44 -10.29
N PRO A 402 39.43 -5.47 -9.71
CA PRO A 402 38.80 -4.35 -9.04
C PRO A 402 38.02 -3.47 -10.05
N PRO A 403 36.78 -3.02 -9.73
CA PRO A 403 36.03 -2.16 -10.62
C PRO A 403 36.67 -0.81 -10.77
N LYS A 404 36.94 -0.38 -12.00
CA LYS A 404 37.59 0.91 -12.33
C LYS A 404 36.84 1.63 -13.44
N LEU A 405 36.70 2.96 -13.30
CA LEU A 405 36.23 3.82 -14.37
C LEU A 405 37.38 4.09 -15.35
N SER A 406 37.34 3.43 -16.50
CA SER A 406 38.25 3.67 -17.63
C SER A 406 37.44 3.78 -18.93
N PRO A 407 37.97 4.41 -19.97
CA PRO A 407 37.33 4.46 -21.29
C PRO A 407 36.89 3.08 -21.80
N GLN A 408 37.71 2.07 -21.57
CA GLN A 408 37.45 0.70 -22.01
C GLN A 408 36.31 0.07 -21.22
N THR A 409 36.38 0.08 -19.86
CA THR A 409 35.34 -0.53 -19.01
C THR A 409 34.00 0.20 -19.12
N LEU A 410 34.01 1.52 -19.31
CA LEU A 410 32.80 2.31 -19.57
C LEU A 410 32.17 1.97 -20.91
N LYS A 411 32.98 1.78 -21.96
CA LYS A 411 32.48 1.37 -23.25
C LYS A 411 31.87 -0.03 -23.19
N GLU A 412 32.54 -0.99 -22.55
CA GLU A 412 32.02 -2.36 -22.38
C GLU A 412 30.70 -2.37 -21.59
N ALA A 413 30.64 -1.60 -20.48
CA ALA A 413 29.41 -1.48 -19.70
C ALA A 413 28.28 -0.78 -20.50
N PHE A 414 28.63 0.25 -21.28
CA PHE A 414 27.67 0.96 -22.12
C PHE A 414 27.12 0.04 -23.24
N ASP A 415 27.98 -0.69 -23.92
CA ASP A 415 27.58 -1.64 -24.96
C ASP A 415 26.72 -2.76 -24.37
N ALA A 416 27.03 -3.23 -23.17
CA ALA A 416 26.21 -4.22 -22.47
C ALA A 416 24.83 -3.70 -22.04
N CYS A 417 24.73 -2.39 -21.69
CA CYS A 417 23.46 -1.77 -21.29
C CYS A 417 22.59 -1.37 -22.49
N PHE A 418 23.21 -0.87 -23.55
CA PHE A 418 22.51 -0.14 -24.62
C PHE A 418 22.78 -0.75 -26.01
N ASN A 419 23.09 -2.02 -26.08
CA ASN A 419 23.45 -2.80 -27.26
C ASN A 419 23.16 -2.07 -28.60
N PRO A 420 24.18 -1.52 -29.31
CA PRO A 420 23.96 -0.70 -30.50
C PRO A 420 23.20 -1.46 -31.61
N ALA A 421 23.31 -2.78 -31.61
CA ALA A 421 22.61 -3.64 -32.57
C ALA A 421 21.07 -3.63 -32.36
N LEU A 422 20.59 -3.47 -31.11
CA LEU A 422 19.13 -3.38 -30.85
C LEU A 422 18.52 -2.05 -31.31
N GLY A 423 19.30 -0.97 -31.37
CA GLY A 423 18.82 0.34 -31.84
C GLY A 423 18.73 0.43 -33.39
N SER A 424 19.32 -0.51 -34.11
CA SER A 424 19.24 -0.60 -35.57
C SER A 424 18.23 -1.63 -36.05
N LEU A 425 17.67 -2.44 -35.15
CA LEU A 425 16.62 -3.41 -35.49
C LEU A 425 15.26 -2.70 -35.53
N THR A 426 14.59 -2.77 -36.67
CA THR A 426 13.19 -2.36 -36.80
C THR A 426 12.27 -3.48 -36.28
N GLU A 427 11.00 -3.20 -36.02
CA GLU A 427 10.02 -4.24 -35.66
C GLU A 427 9.99 -5.39 -36.70
N ASP A 428 10.24 -5.09 -37.97
CA ASP A 428 10.32 -6.08 -39.03
C ASP A 428 11.54 -7.00 -38.92
N ASP A 429 12.65 -6.55 -38.33
CA ASP A 429 13.85 -7.36 -38.13
C ASP A 429 13.67 -8.42 -37.05
N TRP A 430 12.80 -8.19 -36.08
CA TRP A 430 12.44 -9.18 -35.07
C TRP A 430 11.47 -10.25 -35.57
N ALA A 431 10.68 -9.93 -36.59
CA ALA A 431 9.70 -10.84 -37.18
C ALA A 431 10.31 -11.85 -38.18
N ARG A 432 11.58 -11.67 -38.57
CA ARG A 432 12.26 -12.60 -39.49
C ARG A 432 12.77 -13.82 -38.72
N PRO A 433 12.34 -15.05 -39.09
CA PRO A 433 12.93 -16.25 -38.52
C PRO A 433 14.42 -16.30 -38.88
N ALA A 434 15.25 -16.69 -37.89
CA ALA A 434 16.66 -16.93 -38.12
C ALA A 434 16.81 -17.90 -39.33
N ILE A 435 17.37 -17.40 -40.41
CA ILE A 435 17.72 -18.23 -41.56
C ILE A 435 18.94 -19.05 -41.11
N ASN A 436 18.79 -20.37 -41.10
CA ASN A 436 19.84 -21.36 -40.85
C ASN A 436 21.00 -21.21 -41.85
#